data_5d925468fedacf5f87cc264ee955dee0
#
_entry.id   5d925468fedacf5f87cc264ee955dee0
#
_cell.length_a   1.000
_cell.length_b   1.000
_cell.length_c   1.000
_cell.angle_alpha   90.00
_cell.angle_beta   90.00
_cell.angle_gamma   90.00
#
_symmetry.space_group_name_H-M   'P 1'
#
loop_
_entity.id
_entity.type
_entity.pdbx_description
1 polymer ?
#
loop_
_entity_poly.entity_id
_entity_poly.type
_entity_poly.pdbx_seq_one_letter_code
_entity_poly.pdbx_strand_id
1 'polypeptide(L)'
;MNIGIYDFSQNLSETKLLDELNFNSSFKVSIECPAGGGKSFYLLDYLKRKNIPFLFTTDTLLLGRRLAARHGLPFYCAEDRSCYEAEQLITVYQHIPKFIRRDTTLIIDEAHSLVTDYSWKKEAIEQVLTFGCRYKRVILLSGTPLYSRDSFYEGMTIFRAVRKEPQVRNLIDVNYKELIGGITELTMGLRKNGKTVVISLLDKSDKLPLLEKSLRERGIVKLAVINSMTKQHKKETEETDIEVEGSTGYYDQLLQTGELDAEVIITTYRQGYDLKGKNYELIIAPGKNKHSYTDIVQMMNRFRDLPGMKAYFLVNSEYQKDDPFGLQEVNKTLTDNYTRETVKLMEKMRNTDYRKLKFNQWFETSAFQKFIYTEYYINHHLISYTVYQKINNELYGNLFNLKHVLSEYSIGLCTSGVKIDLKINNNLKKEKMAKYTKEDIKIAIEQFYTYFLQPQTLNFEIFNIPVKNALHREIQEYYEEFKYLGLSD
;
A
#
# COMPACT_ATOMS: atom_id res chain seq x y z
N MET A 1 -15.54 15.18 14.56
CA MET A 1 -14.36 15.81 13.92
C MET A 1 -14.79 17.14 13.35
N ASN A 2 -14.06 18.22 13.62
CA ASN A 2 -14.29 19.53 12.99
C ASN A 2 -13.66 19.51 11.61
N ILE A 3 -14.34 20.08 10.59
CA ILE A 3 -13.85 20.09 9.21
C ILE A 3 -13.75 21.53 8.74
N GLY A 4 -12.54 21.97 8.41
CA GLY A 4 -12.27 23.23 7.70
C GLY A 4 -12.12 22.96 6.20
N ILE A 5 -12.72 23.77 5.34
CA ILE A 5 -12.62 23.63 3.88
C ILE A 5 -11.81 24.80 3.33
N TYR A 6 -10.82 24.49 2.47
CA TYR A 6 -9.86 25.46 1.91
C TYR A 6 -9.77 25.28 0.40
N ASP A 7 -10.13 26.29 -0.34
CA ASP A 7 -10.05 26.27 -1.80
C ASP A 7 -8.67 26.72 -2.29
N PHE A 8 -8.13 26.03 -3.30
CA PHE A 8 -6.89 26.41 -3.97
C PHE A 8 -6.99 26.20 -5.48
N SER A 9 -6.20 26.92 -6.25
CA SER A 9 -6.18 26.81 -7.72
C SER A 9 -5.06 25.88 -8.20
N GLN A 10 -3.83 26.16 -7.82
CA GLN A 10 -2.66 25.36 -8.25
C GLN A 10 -2.03 24.59 -7.10
N ASN A 11 -1.74 25.27 -5.98
CA ASN A 11 -0.99 24.71 -4.87
C ASN A 11 -1.62 25.01 -3.52
N LEU A 12 -1.46 24.09 -2.59
CA LEU A 12 -1.94 24.22 -1.23
C LEU A 12 -1.41 25.47 -0.50
N SER A 13 -0.23 25.97 -0.89
CA SER A 13 0.38 27.18 -0.32
C SER A 13 -0.51 28.45 -0.47
N GLU A 14 -1.44 28.44 -1.41
CA GLU A 14 -2.39 29.56 -1.62
C GLU A 14 -3.39 29.70 -0.46
N THR A 15 -3.63 28.63 0.28
CA THR A 15 -4.69 28.59 1.30
C THR A 15 -4.30 29.21 2.64
N LYS A 16 -3.01 29.37 2.92
CA LYS A 16 -2.48 29.77 4.24
C LYS A 16 -2.93 28.89 5.41
N LEU A 17 -3.43 27.69 5.12
CA LEU A 17 -3.98 26.72 6.08
C LEU A 17 -3.04 26.48 7.27
N LEU A 18 -1.73 26.45 7.05
CA LEU A 18 -0.76 26.21 8.12
C LEU A 18 -0.62 27.40 9.09
N ASP A 19 -1.04 28.60 8.70
CA ASP A 19 -1.03 29.78 9.59
C ASP A 19 -2.10 29.69 10.68
N GLU A 20 -3.09 28.80 10.52
CA GLU A 20 -4.11 28.53 11.55
C GLU A 20 -3.60 27.59 12.65
N LEU A 21 -2.45 26.90 12.42
CA LEU A 21 -1.88 25.98 13.38
C LEU A 21 -1.02 26.74 14.41
N ASN A 22 -1.39 26.62 15.66
CA ASN A 22 -0.57 27.14 16.75
C ASN A 22 0.48 26.08 17.19
N PHE A 23 1.69 26.18 16.67
CA PHE A 23 2.78 25.26 16.99
C PHE A 23 3.30 25.36 18.42
N ASN A 24 2.80 26.30 19.23
CA ASN A 24 3.08 26.36 20.67
C ASN A 24 2.10 25.53 21.52
N SER A 25 1.00 25.06 20.90
CA SER A 25 -0.02 24.23 21.55
C SER A 25 -0.03 22.80 21.03
N SER A 26 -0.73 21.91 21.73
CA SER A 26 -0.97 20.54 21.26
C SER A 26 -2.10 20.51 20.24
N PHE A 27 -1.91 19.76 19.16
CA PHE A 27 -2.96 19.53 18.15
C PHE A 27 -2.77 18.20 17.42
N LYS A 28 -3.88 17.70 16.87
CA LYS A 28 -3.89 16.61 15.89
C LYS A 28 -4.72 17.07 14.70
N VAL A 29 -4.11 17.10 13.52
CA VAL A 29 -4.79 17.53 12.29
C VAL A 29 -4.53 16.54 11.16
N SER A 30 -5.52 16.39 10.29
CA SER A 30 -5.37 15.74 9.00
C SER A 30 -5.54 16.75 7.88
N ILE A 31 -4.56 16.85 6.99
CA ILE A 31 -4.62 17.68 5.79
C ILE A 31 -4.97 16.77 4.63
N GLU A 32 -6.22 16.81 4.22
CA GLU A 32 -6.76 16.13 3.07
C GLU A 32 -6.58 17.02 1.84
N CYS A 33 -5.69 16.64 0.93
CA CYS A 33 -5.43 17.41 -0.28
C CYS A 33 -5.22 16.45 -1.45
N PRO A 34 -5.87 16.68 -2.60
CA PRO A 34 -5.70 15.86 -3.78
C PRO A 34 -4.22 15.64 -4.12
N ALA A 35 -3.90 14.47 -4.65
CA ALA A 35 -2.53 14.20 -5.07
C ALA A 35 -2.09 15.24 -6.10
N GLY A 36 -0.82 15.69 -6.02
CA GLY A 36 -0.33 16.80 -6.86
C GLY A 36 -0.66 18.21 -6.33
N GLY A 37 -1.42 18.36 -5.24
CA GLY A 37 -1.69 19.67 -4.63
C GLY A 37 -0.52 20.28 -3.83
N GLY A 38 0.64 19.61 -3.79
CA GLY A 38 1.85 20.18 -3.16
C GLY A 38 1.92 20.05 -1.64
N LYS A 39 1.10 19.21 -1.00
CA LYS A 39 0.97 19.09 0.46
C LYS A 39 2.29 18.91 1.21
N SER A 40 3.07 17.90 0.85
CA SER A 40 4.35 17.59 1.50
C SER A 40 5.37 18.70 1.27
N PHE A 41 5.44 19.25 0.04
CA PHE A 41 6.33 20.34 -0.30
C PHE A 41 6.00 21.62 0.50
N TYR A 42 4.75 22.02 0.51
CA TYR A 42 4.29 23.21 1.22
C TYR A 42 4.53 23.11 2.72
N LEU A 43 4.23 21.96 3.32
CA LEU A 43 4.43 21.75 4.76
C LEU A 43 5.92 21.79 5.13
N LEU A 44 6.78 21.07 4.40
CA LEU A 44 8.23 21.05 4.67
C LEU A 44 8.84 22.44 4.51
N ASP A 45 8.48 23.17 3.45
CA ASP A 45 8.98 24.53 3.23
C ASP A 45 8.53 25.50 4.34
N TYR A 46 7.26 25.41 4.76
CA TYR A 46 6.72 26.20 5.86
C TYR A 46 7.46 25.96 7.17
N LEU A 47 7.61 24.69 7.56
CA LEU A 47 8.25 24.33 8.83
C LEU A 47 9.73 24.69 8.85
N LYS A 48 10.44 24.55 7.72
CA LYS A 48 11.84 24.98 7.58
C LYS A 48 11.97 26.50 7.76
N ARG A 49 11.16 27.28 7.06
CA ARG A 49 11.20 28.75 7.15
C ARG A 49 10.88 29.27 8.56
N LYS A 50 10.02 28.57 9.29
CA LYS A 50 9.65 28.91 10.67
C LYS A 50 10.57 28.30 11.71
N ASN A 51 11.58 27.55 11.31
CA ASN A 51 12.50 26.80 12.17
C ASN A 51 11.78 25.93 13.22
N ILE A 52 10.66 25.29 12.82
CA ILE A 52 9.86 24.41 13.69
C ILE A 52 10.48 23.02 13.67
N PRO A 53 10.80 22.41 14.83
CA PRO A 53 11.28 21.04 14.91
C PRO A 53 10.22 20.04 14.43
N PHE A 54 10.62 19.09 13.57
CA PHE A 54 9.70 18.07 13.07
C PHE A 54 10.38 16.74 12.77
N LEU A 55 9.59 15.68 12.84
CA LEU A 55 9.87 14.37 12.31
C LEU A 55 8.89 14.08 11.17
N PHE A 56 9.35 14.17 9.93
CA PHE A 56 8.56 13.84 8.75
C PHE A 56 8.73 12.37 8.41
N THR A 57 7.64 11.61 8.42
CA THR A 57 7.70 10.18 8.20
C THR A 57 6.98 9.77 6.93
N THR A 58 7.60 8.87 6.18
CA THR A 58 7.08 8.31 4.94
C THR A 58 6.85 6.81 5.07
N ASP A 59 5.99 6.29 4.23
CA ASP A 59 5.69 4.86 4.17
C ASP A 59 6.79 4.04 3.45
N THR A 60 7.62 4.70 2.62
CA THR A 60 8.69 4.06 1.84
C THR A 60 10.01 4.82 1.91
N LEU A 61 11.13 4.07 1.87
CA LEU A 61 12.48 4.65 1.81
C LEU A 61 12.67 5.53 0.56
N LEU A 62 12.09 5.12 -0.57
CA LEU A 62 12.18 5.84 -1.84
C LEU A 62 11.62 7.27 -1.70
N LEU A 63 10.41 7.39 -1.18
CA LEU A 63 9.77 8.69 -0.99
C LEU A 63 10.54 9.55 0.00
N GLY A 64 10.99 8.97 1.12
CA GLY A 64 11.74 9.69 2.15
C GLY A 64 13.06 10.25 1.62
N ARG A 65 13.88 9.44 0.95
CA ARG A 65 15.15 9.87 0.34
C ARG A 65 14.96 10.99 -0.69
N ARG A 66 13.94 10.86 -1.53
CA ARG A 66 13.63 11.87 -2.55
C ARG A 66 13.21 13.19 -1.94
N LEU A 67 12.35 13.17 -0.92
CA LEU A 67 11.96 14.39 -0.21
C LEU A 67 13.15 15.04 0.51
N ALA A 68 13.97 14.25 1.18
CA ALA A 68 15.16 14.72 1.85
C ALA A 68 16.14 15.42 0.89
N ALA A 69 16.47 14.76 -0.21
CA ALA A 69 17.34 15.33 -1.25
C ALA A 69 16.75 16.64 -1.83
N ARG A 70 15.45 16.65 -2.14
CA ARG A 70 14.80 17.82 -2.73
C ARG A 70 14.75 19.04 -1.80
N HIS A 71 14.63 18.82 -0.49
CA HIS A 71 14.52 19.89 0.49
C HIS A 71 15.84 20.20 1.21
N GLY A 72 16.91 19.45 0.91
CA GLY A 72 18.19 19.58 1.62
C GLY A 72 18.05 19.27 3.10
N LEU A 73 17.29 18.22 3.43
CA LEU A 73 17.02 17.76 4.79
C LEU A 73 17.75 16.44 5.06
N PRO A 74 18.16 16.19 6.31
CA PRO A 74 18.72 14.90 6.70
C PRO A 74 17.68 13.79 6.59
N PHE A 75 18.15 12.60 6.19
CA PHE A 75 17.34 11.39 6.11
C PHE A 75 17.91 10.29 6.99
N TYR A 76 17.12 9.83 7.97
CA TYR A 76 17.52 8.74 8.85
C TYR A 76 16.95 7.41 8.35
N CYS A 77 17.82 6.41 8.24
CA CYS A 77 17.44 5.02 7.98
C CYS A 77 18.37 4.05 8.73
N ALA A 78 18.13 2.74 8.61
CA ALA A 78 18.95 1.74 9.27
C ALA A 78 20.41 1.75 8.81
N GLU A 79 20.65 2.14 7.54
CA GLU A 79 21.95 2.21 6.88
C GLU A 79 22.73 3.49 7.20
N ASP A 80 22.02 4.61 7.48
CA ASP A 80 22.61 5.89 7.83
C ASP A 80 21.95 6.49 9.07
N ARG A 81 22.70 6.57 10.16
CA ARG A 81 22.28 7.07 11.46
C ARG A 81 22.97 8.37 11.87
N SER A 82 23.77 8.95 10.99
CA SER A 82 24.60 10.14 11.28
C SER A 82 23.78 11.36 11.71
N CYS A 83 22.52 11.45 11.25
CA CYS A 83 21.63 12.60 11.47
C CYS A 83 20.66 12.42 12.66
N TYR A 84 20.95 11.49 13.59
CA TYR A 84 20.05 11.18 14.71
C TYR A 84 19.65 12.41 15.54
N GLU A 85 20.56 13.37 15.74
CA GLU A 85 20.34 14.57 16.55
C GLU A 85 19.64 15.73 15.81
N ALA A 86 19.37 15.57 14.52
CA ALA A 86 18.74 16.64 13.75
C ALA A 86 17.33 16.98 14.27
N GLU A 87 17.03 18.27 14.41
CA GLU A 87 15.72 18.75 14.86
C GLU A 87 14.66 18.70 13.74
N GLN A 88 15.10 18.80 12.50
CA GLN A 88 14.27 18.70 11.30
C GLN A 88 14.74 17.49 10.49
N LEU A 89 13.95 16.42 10.54
CA LEU A 89 14.39 15.11 10.08
C LEU A 89 13.30 14.43 9.24
N ILE A 90 13.73 13.71 8.20
CA ILE A 90 12.88 12.80 7.44
C ILE A 90 13.29 11.36 7.75
N THR A 91 12.32 10.47 7.90
CA THR A 91 12.54 9.03 8.13
C THR A 91 11.34 8.20 7.64
N VAL A 92 11.32 6.91 7.97
CA VAL A 92 10.21 5.99 7.68
C VAL A 92 9.48 5.60 8.96
N TYR A 93 8.25 5.11 8.84
CA TYR A 93 7.34 4.83 9.96
C TYR A 93 7.97 4.03 11.12
N GLN A 94 8.75 2.99 10.81
CA GLN A 94 9.35 2.11 11.82
C GLN A 94 10.37 2.80 12.73
N HIS A 95 10.75 4.01 12.45
CA HIS A 95 11.71 4.75 13.27
C HIS A 95 11.08 5.79 14.19
N ILE A 96 9.76 6.01 14.13
CA ILE A 96 9.04 6.95 14.99
C ILE A 96 9.38 6.75 16.50
N PRO A 97 9.46 5.52 17.05
CA PRO A 97 9.76 5.32 18.46
C PRO A 97 11.10 5.89 18.92
N LYS A 98 12.07 6.05 18.01
CA LYS A 98 13.42 6.54 18.31
C LYS A 98 13.51 8.05 18.51
N PHE A 99 12.51 8.80 18.01
CA PHE A 99 12.56 10.26 17.90
C PHE A 99 11.49 10.98 18.72
N ILE A 100 10.95 10.34 19.78
CA ILE A 100 9.96 10.99 20.64
C ILE A 100 10.67 12.08 21.45
N ARG A 101 10.59 13.32 20.96
CA ARG A 101 11.15 14.51 21.58
C ARG A 101 10.03 15.48 21.95
N ARG A 102 10.21 16.22 23.06
CA ARG A 102 9.14 16.99 23.72
C ARG A 102 8.43 17.99 22.82
N ASP A 103 9.15 18.66 21.93
CA ASP A 103 8.61 19.75 21.11
C ASP A 103 8.67 19.48 19.60
N THR A 104 8.83 18.23 19.22
CA THR A 104 8.83 17.79 17.82
C THR A 104 7.42 17.60 17.30
N THR A 105 7.15 18.08 16.09
CA THR A 105 5.89 17.83 15.35
C THR A 105 6.06 16.54 14.55
N LEU A 106 5.21 15.55 14.78
CA LEU A 106 5.16 14.34 13.97
C LEU A 106 4.33 14.59 12.72
N ILE A 107 4.89 14.28 11.55
CA ILE A 107 4.20 14.35 10.27
C ILE A 107 4.19 12.96 9.65
N ILE A 108 3.02 12.50 9.25
CA ILE A 108 2.81 11.19 8.62
C ILE A 108 2.31 11.45 7.20
N ASP A 109 3.20 11.27 6.23
CA ASP A 109 2.84 11.41 4.81
C ASP A 109 2.20 10.14 4.29
N GLU A 110 1.29 10.27 3.34
CA GLU A 110 0.47 9.19 2.79
C GLU A 110 -0.25 8.38 3.89
N ALA A 111 -0.86 9.10 4.85
CA ALA A 111 -1.46 8.52 6.06
C ALA A 111 -2.54 7.45 5.80
N HIS A 112 -3.13 7.41 4.58
CA HIS A 112 -4.04 6.32 4.19
C HIS A 112 -3.35 4.95 4.21
N SER A 113 -2.02 4.90 4.01
CA SER A 113 -1.25 3.65 4.06
C SER A 113 -1.27 2.99 5.43
N LEU A 114 -1.55 3.74 6.51
CA LEU A 114 -1.78 3.15 7.83
C LEU A 114 -2.94 2.14 7.80
N VAL A 115 -3.98 2.38 7.00
CA VAL A 115 -5.10 1.44 6.81
C VAL A 115 -4.82 0.47 5.66
N THR A 116 -4.41 0.97 4.49
CA THR A 116 -4.33 0.14 3.27
C THR A 116 -3.22 -0.92 3.32
N ASP A 117 -2.13 -0.62 4.01
CA ASP A 117 -0.93 -1.46 4.07
C ASP A 117 -0.81 -2.29 5.35
N TYR A 118 -1.84 -2.30 6.18
CA TYR A 118 -1.79 -2.91 7.51
C TYR A 118 -1.38 -4.39 7.50
N SER A 119 -1.80 -5.17 6.50
CA SER A 119 -1.49 -6.61 6.45
C SER A 119 0.00 -6.93 6.30
N TRP A 120 0.78 -6.05 5.66
CA TRP A 120 2.19 -6.31 5.38
C TRP A 120 3.17 -5.35 6.06
N LYS A 121 2.65 -4.27 6.68
CA LYS A 121 3.41 -3.32 7.51
C LYS A 121 2.89 -3.26 8.95
N LYS A 122 2.23 -4.31 9.43
CA LYS A 122 1.55 -4.33 10.73
C LYS A 122 2.40 -3.73 11.85
N GLU A 123 3.61 -4.25 12.08
CA GLU A 123 4.49 -3.77 13.15
C GLU A 123 4.82 -2.28 13.04
N ALA A 124 5.18 -1.81 11.84
CA ALA A 124 5.50 -0.40 11.63
C ALA A 124 4.29 0.50 11.89
N ILE A 125 3.11 0.07 11.46
CA ILE A 125 1.85 0.81 11.66
C ILE A 125 1.44 0.82 13.13
N GLU A 126 1.53 -0.30 13.83
CA GLU A 126 1.26 -0.37 15.27
C GLU A 126 2.21 0.52 16.06
N GLN A 127 3.48 0.62 15.64
CA GLN A 127 4.41 1.60 16.22
C GLN A 127 3.96 3.04 15.98
N VAL A 128 3.48 3.38 14.77
CA VAL A 128 2.90 4.71 14.49
C VAL A 128 1.73 5.01 15.40
N LEU A 129 0.78 4.09 15.53
CA LEU A 129 -0.42 4.27 16.35
C LEU A 129 -0.07 4.42 17.84
N THR A 130 0.80 3.56 18.35
CA THR A 130 1.19 3.54 19.77
C THR A 130 2.05 4.74 20.14
N PHE A 131 3.08 5.02 19.37
CA PHE A 131 4.05 6.06 19.71
C PHE A 131 3.65 7.44 19.18
N GLY A 132 2.87 7.49 18.11
CA GLY A 132 2.32 8.75 17.58
C GLY A 132 1.45 9.49 18.61
N CYS A 133 0.73 8.77 19.47
CA CYS A 133 -0.04 9.37 20.57
C CYS A 133 0.82 10.14 21.60
N ARG A 134 2.13 9.89 21.64
CA ARG A 134 3.06 10.58 22.56
C ARG A 134 3.53 11.94 22.06
N TYR A 135 3.30 12.24 20.77
CA TYR A 135 3.62 13.55 20.22
C TYR A 135 2.51 14.54 20.53
N LYS A 136 2.89 15.75 20.97
CA LYS A 136 1.93 16.83 21.23
C LYS A 136 1.28 17.35 19.96
N ARG A 137 2.02 17.30 18.83
CA ARG A 137 1.59 17.82 17.55
C ARG A 137 1.71 16.73 16.51
N VAL A 138 0.59 16.43 15.86
CA VAL A 138 0.52 15.39 14.83
C VAL A 138 -0.17 15.96 13.60
N ILE A 139 0.46 15.80 12.44
CA ILE A 139 -0.08 16.17 11.13
C ILE A 139 -0.14 14.93 10.26
N LEU A 140 -1.31 14.55 9.79
CA LEU A 140 -1.50 13.51 8.79
C LEU A 140 -1.67 14.16 7.42
N LEU A 141 -1.00 13.63 6.40
CA LEU A 141 -1.16 14.07 5.02
C LEU A 141 -1.73 12.93 4.18
N SER A 142 -2.80 13.16 3.45
CA SER A 142 -3.37 12.17 2.53
C SER A 142 -4.10 12.81 1.36
N GLY A 143 -4.00 12.17 0.18
CA GLY A 143 -4.85 12.46 -0.98
C GLY A 143 -6.09 11.58 -1.06
N THR A 144 -6.10 10.48 -0.33
CA THR A 144 -7.19 9.50 -0.23
C THR A 144 -7.38 9.11 1.23
N PRO A 145 -7.92 10.03 2.07
CA PRO A 145 -7.94 9.87 3.52
C PRO A 145 -8.76 8.65 3.94
N LEU A 146 -8.17 7.87 4.83
CA LEU A 146 -8.81 6.74 5.50
C LEU A 146 -8.50 6.81 7.00
N TYR A 147 -9.52 6.63 7.81
CA TYR A 147 -9.40 6.71 9.26
C TYR A 147 -9.95 5.44 9.91
N SER A 148 -9.39 5.08 11.06
CA SER A 148 -9.95 4.05 11.92
C SER A 148 -10.58 4.68 13.17
N ARG A 149 -11.24 3.84 13.98
CA ARG A 149 -11.74 4.24 15.31
C ARG A 149 -10.69 4.06 16.41
N ASP A 150 -9.44 3.90 16.03
CA ASP A 150 -8.34 3.85 16.98
C ASP A 150 -8.20 5.20 17.71
N SER A 151 -7.80 5.15 18.98
CA SER A 151 -7.59 6.33 19.82
C SER A 151 -6.57 7.32 19.24
N PHE A 152 -5.68 6.84 18.38
CA PHE A 152 -4.76 7.70 17.63
C PHE A 152 -5.49 8.80 16.83
N TYR A 153 -6.68 8.51 16.31
CA TYR A 153 -7.46 9.47 15.51
C TYR A 153 -8.47 10.30 16.35
N GLU A 154 -8.54 10.06 17.66
CA GLU A 154 -9.44 10.84 18.53
C GLU A 154 -9.01 12.31 18.61
N GLY A 155 -10.01 13.20 18.59
CA GLY A 155 -9.80 14.65 18.70
C GLY A 155 -9.19 15.29 17.45
N MET A 156 -9.04 14.57 16.34
CA MET A 156 -8.44 15.08 15.11
C MET A 156 -9.34 16.11 14.42
N THR A 157 -8.74 17.23 14.03
CA THR A 157 -9.36 18.23 13.13
C THR A 157 -8.99 17.92 11.69
N ILE A 158 -9.93 18.04 10.78
CA ILE A 158 -9.71 17.79 9.34
C ILE A 158 -9.65 19.13 8.61
N PHE A 159 -8.56 19.33 7.88
CA PHE A 159 -8.39 20.42 6.94
C PHE A 159 -8.49 19.87 5.52
N ARG A 160 -9.61 20.11 4.87
CA ARG A 160 -9.87 19.60 3.52
C ARG A 160 -9.58 20.69 2.49
N ALA A 161 -8.52 20.48 1.72
CA ALA A 161 -8.18 21.35 0.61
C ALA A 161 -8.86 20.87 -0.67
N VAL A 162 -9.62 21.75 -1.30
CA VAL A 162 -10.40 21.47 -2.51
C VAL A 162 -9.85 22.30 -3.68
N ARG A 163 -9.59 21.62 -4.80
CA ARG A 163 -9.15 22.35 -6.00
C ARG A 163 -10.35 23.01 -6.67
N LYS A 164 -10.26 24.33 -6.95
CA LYS A 164 -11.32 25.11 -7.59
C LYS A 164 -11.71 24.53 -8.95
N GLU A 165 -10.70 24.11 -9.71
CA GLU A 165 -10.91 23.47 -11.01
C GLU A 165 -10.32 22.05 -10.93
N PRO A 166 -11.14 21.02 -10.71
CA PRO A 166 -10.67 19.66 -10.62
C PRO A 166 -10.12 19.19 -11.97
N GLN A 167 -8.93 18.62 -11.96
CA GLN A 167 -8.35 17.99 -13.15
C GLN A 167 -9.02 16.64 -13.38
N VAL A 168 -9.96 16.58 -14.30
CA VAL A 168 -10.61 15.31 -14.66
C VAL A 168 -9.63 14.45 -15.47
N ARG A 169 -9.48 13.19 -15.05
CA ARG A 169 -8.66 12.19 -15.71
C ARG A 169 -9.53 11.05 -16.22
N ASN A 170 -9.19 10.51 -17.38
CA ASN A 170 -9.96 9.45 -18.01
C ASN A 170 -9.28 8.10 -17.81
N LEU A 171 -10.03 7.16 -17.24
CA LEU A 171 -9.68 5.76 -17.10
C LEU A 171 -10.58 4.94 -18.04
N ILE A 172 -9.99 4.17 -18.93
CA ILE A 172 -10.68 3.40 -19.96
C ILE A 172 -10.64 1.93 -19.57
N ASP A 173 -11.78 1.29 -19.38
CA ASP A 173 -11.83 -0.14 -19.12
C ASP A 173 -11.50 -0.95 -20.37
N VAL A 174 -10.76 -2.02 -20.20
CA VAL A 174 -10.39 -2.95 -21.27
C VAL A 174 -10.60 -4.38 -20.78
N ASN A 175 -11.50 -5.09 -21.43
CA ASN A 175 -11.71 -6.51 -21.17
C ASN A 175 -10.62 -7.35 -21.85
N TYR A 176 -10.21 -8.43 -21.23
CA TYR A 176 -9.16 -9.31 -21.74
C TYR A 176 -9.51 -10.79 -21.53
N LYS A 177 -8.98 -11.65 -22.38
CA LYS A 177 -9.15 -13.11 -22.27
C LYS A 177 -8.04 -13.75 -21.42
N GLU A 178 -6.82 -13.30 -21.65
CA GLU A 178 -5.62 -13.71 -20.94
C GLU A 178 -4.81 -12.46 -20.57
N LEU A 179 -4.39 -12.37 -19.30
CA LEU A 179 -3.86 -11.13 -18.76
C LEU A 179 -2.56 -10.68 -19.46
N ILE A 180 -1.59 -11.57 -19.61
CA ILE A 180 -0.28 -11.21 -20.20
C ILE A 180 -0.47 -10.84 -21.68
N GLY A 181 -1.31 -11.60 -22.40
CA GLY A 181 -1.69 -11.28 -23.79
C GLY A 181 -2.36 -9.91 -23.88
N GLY A 182 -3.31 -9.65 -23.00
CA GLY A 182 -4.02 -8.36 -22.95
C GLY A 182 -3.08 -7.19 -22.72
N ILE A 183 -2.19 -7.30 -21.73
CA ILE A 183 -1.17 -6.27 -21.46
C ILE A 183 -0.25 -6.09 -22.65
N THR A 184 0.27 -7.19 -23.20
CA THR A 184 1.22 -7.15 -24.32
C THR A 184 0.61 -6.49 -25.54
N GLU A 185 -0.59 -6.89 -25.96
CA GLU A 185 -1.26 -6.34 -27.15
C GLU A 185 -1.58 -4.85 -26.99
N LEU A 186 -2.11 -4.47 -25.83
CA LEU A 186 -2.38 -3.07 -25.53
C LEU A 186 -1.09 -2.24 -25.55
N THR A 187 -0.02 -2.74 -24.93
CA THR A 187 1.29 -2.09 -24.93
C THR A 187 1.81 -1.89 -26.35
N MET A 188 1.76 -2.91 -27.20
CA MET A 188 2.22 -2.82 -28.57
C MET A 188 1.38 -1.83 -29.41
N GLY A 189 0.07 -1.78 -29.18
CA GLY A 189 -0.81 -0.80 -29.81
C GLY A 189 -0.46 0.64 -29.43
N LEU A 190 -0.19 0.91 -28.15
CA LEU A 190 0.21 2.23 -27.66
C LEU A 190 1.62 2.63 -28.14
N ARG A 191 2.53 1.68 -28.23
CA ARG A 191 3.90 1.90 -28.73
C ARG A 191 3.92 2.32 -30.21
N LYS A 192 3.03 1.76 -31.04
CA LYS A 192 2.87 2.17 -32.44
C LYS A 192 2.55 3.67 -32.58
N ASN A 193 1.90 4.25 -31.57
CA ASN A 193 1.61 5.68 -31.50
C ASN A 193 2.75 6.50 -30.87
N GLY A 194 3.94 5.91 -30.69
CA GLY A 194 5.11 6.60 -30.14
C GLY A 194 5.03 6.87 -28.63
N LYS A 195 4.10 6.24 -27.88
CA LYS A 195 3.94 6.45 -26.45
C LYS A 195 4.91 5.62 -25.62
N THR A 196 5.39 6.16 -24.52
CA THR A 196 6.03 5.38 -23.45
C THR A 196 4.93 4.79 -22.59
N VAL A 197 4.94 3.47 -22.41
CA VAL A 197 3.87 2.78 -21.68
C VAL A 197 4.34 2.42 -20.27
N VAL A 198 3.58 2.87 -19.28
CA VAL A 198 3.78 2.50 -17.88
C VAL A 198 2.77 1.43 -17.52
N ILE A 199 3.25 0.29 -17.04
CA ILE A 199 2.43 -0.86 -16.64
C ILE A 199 2.52 -0.99 -15.13
N SER A 200 1.42 -0.75 -14.44
CA SER A 200 1.30 -1.05 -13.02
C SER A 200 0.72 -2.46 -12.84
N LEU A 201 1.54 -3.37 -12.32
CA LEU A 201 1.19 -4.77 -12.11
C LEU A 201 1.51 -5.19 -10.68
N LEU A 202 0.50 -5.59 -9.89
CA LEU A 202 0.68 -6.06 -8.51
C LEU A 202 0.99 -7.56 -8.43
N ASP A 203 1.92 -8.02 -9.24
CA ASP A 203 2.36 -9.41 -9.23
C ASP A 203 3.88 -9.47 -9.36
N LYS A 204 4.53 -10.03 -8.33
CA LYS A 204 6.00 -10.00 -8.26
C LYS A 204 6.64 -11.31 -8.72
N SER A 205 5.94 -12.44 -8.66
CA SER A 205 6.59 -13.74 -8.74
C SER A 205 6.46 -14.43 -10.11
N ASP A 206 5.23 -14.59 -10.57
CA ASP A 206 5.00 -15.51 -11.69
C ASP A 206 4.71 -14.80 -13.03
N LYS A 207 4.01 -13.66 -12.97
CA LYS A 207 3.54 -12.96 -14.16
C LYS A 207 4.54 -11.93 -14.68
N LEU A 208 5.34 -11.34 -13.80
CA LEU A 208 6.31 -10.32 -14.19
C LEU A 208 7.36 -10.86 -15.17
N PRO A 209 8.05 -12.00 -14.91
CA PRO A 209 8.99 -12.57 -15.88
C PRO A 209 8.35 -12.97 -17.21
N LEU A 210 7.10 -13.48 -17.16
CA LEU A 210 6.35 -13.81 -18.37
C LEU A 210 6.02 -12.57 -19.21
N LEU A 211 5.64 -11.48 -18.57
CA LEU A 211 5.37 -10.20 -19.22
C LEU A 211 6.64 -9.62 -19.84
N GLU A 212 7.75 -9.60 -19.10
CA GLU A 212 9.05 -9.15 -19.62
C GLU A 212 9.44 -9.92 -20.88
N LYS A 213 9.39 -11.25 -20.79
CA LYS A 213 9.71 -12.14 -21.93
C LYS A 213 8.80 -11.84 -23.12
N SER A 214 7.49 -11.75 -22.92
CA SER A 214 6.54 -11.48 -23.96
C SER A 214 6.78 -10.13 -24.65
N LEU A 215 7.12 -9.09 -23.92
CA LEU A 215 7.42 -7.76 -24.46
C LEU A 215 8.73 -7.76 -25.25
N ARG A 216 9.79 -8.43 -24.73
CA ARG A 216 11.08 -8.54 -25.43
C ARG A 216 10.96 -9.33 -26.74
N GLU A 217 10.21 -10.43 -26.74
CA GLU A 217 9.92 -11.21 -27.96
C GLU A 217 9.17 -10.39 -29.04
N ARG A 218 8.44 -9.36 -28.62
CA ARG A 218 7.75 -8.40 -29.50
C ARG A 218 8.60 -7.19 -29.89
N GLY A 219 9.89 -7.18 -29.56
CA GLY A 219 10.86 -6.16 -29.98
C GLY A 219 10.99 -4.96 -29.05
N ILE A 220 10.47 -5.00 -27.82
CA ILE A 220 10.74 -3.95 -26.83
C ILE A 220 12.18 -4.11 -26.33
N VAL A 221 13.03 -3.13 -26.66
CA VAL A 221 14.45 -3.13 -26.31
C VAL A 221 14.68 -2.42 -24.97
N LYS A 222 14.14 -1.20 -24.82
CA LYS A 222 14.30 -0.38 -23.62
C LYS A 222 13.16 -0.65 -22.64
N LEU A 223 13.30 -1.74 -21.86
CA LEU A 223 12.32 -2.17 -20.86
C LEU A 223 12.86 -1.93 -19.45
N ALA A 224 12.24 -1.02 -18.71
CA ALA A 224 12.56 -0.73 -17.32
C ALA A 224 11.64 -1.49 -16.37
N VAL A 225 12.19 -2.25 -15.42
CA VAL A 225 11.44 -2.90 -14.34
C VAL A 225 11.81 -2.25 -13.02
N ILE A 226 10.81 -1.64 -12.36
CA ILE A 226 11.00 -0.89 -11.12
C ILE A 226 10.16 -1.53 -10.01
N ASN A 227 10.82 -2.28 -9.14
CA ASN A 227 10.22 -2.94 -7.99
C ASN A 227 11.17 -2.97 -6.79
N SER A 228 10.72 -3.50 -5.65
CA SER A 228 11.56 -3.59 -4.44
C SER A 228 12.74 -4.56 -4.58
N MET A 229 12.68 -5.50 -5.52
CA MET A 229 13.73 -6.51 -5.73
C MET A 229 14.86 -5.97 -6.61
N THR A 230 14.59 -5.04 -7.53
CA THR A 230 15.63 -4.41 -8.37
C THR A 230 16.70 -3.67 -7.56
N LYS A 231 16.40 -3.38 -6.29
CA LYS A 231 17.33 -2.77 -5.33
C LYS A 231 18.22 -3.81 -4.61
N GLN A 232 17.73 -5.04 -4.41
CA GLN A 232 18.45 -6.10 -3.68
C GLN A 232 19.53 -6.76 -4.53
N HIS A 233 19.36 -6.83 -5.84
CA HIS A 233 20.37 -7.40 -6.75
C HIS A 233 21.72 -6.66 -6.73
N LYS A 234 21.77 -5.40 -6.27
CA LYS A 234 23.04 -4.70 -6.10
C LYS A 234 23.94 -5.25 -4.97
N LYS A 235 23.37 -6.03 -4.02
CA LYS A 235 24.13 -6.65 -2.92
C LYS A 235 24.57 -8.09 -3.22
N GLU A 236 23.87 -8.78 -4.11
CA GLU A 236 24.15 -10.19 -4.42
C GLU A 236 25.00 -10.38 -5.69
N THR A 237 25.07 -9.38 -6.58
CA THR A 237 25.87 -9.44 -7.81
C THR A 237 27.34 -9.08 -7.64
N GLU A 238 27.81 -8.74 -6.44
CA GLU A 238 29.26 -8.68 -6.17
C GLU A 238 29.90 -10.07 -6.09
N GLU A 239 29.12 -11.15 -6.05
CA GLU A 239 29.61 -12.54 -5.97
C GLU A 239 29.27 -13.43 -7.19
N THR A 240 28.47 -13.00 -8.16
CA THR A 240 28.18 -13.79 -9.36
C THR A 240 28.11 -12.93 -10.61
N ASP A 241 28.96 -13.22 -11.57
CA ASP A 241 29.13 -12.56 -12.88
C ASP A 241 27.95 -12.72 -13.86
N ILE A 242 26.72 -12.55 -13.41
CA ILE A 242 25.56 -12.45 -14.29
C ILE A 242 25.07 -11.02 -14.25
N GLU A 243 25.57 -10.20 -15.16
CA GLU A 243 25.08 -8.88 -15.48
C GLU A 243 23.61 -8.97 -15.91
N VAL A 244 22.69 -8.66 -15.00
CA VAL A 244 21.34 -8.23 -15.38
C VAL A 244 21.46 -6.77 -15.79
N GLU A 245 21.94 -6.56 -17.01
CA GLU A 245 22.06 -5.23 -17.62
C GLU A 245 20.71 -4.49 -17.52
N GLY A 246 20.69 -3.35 -16.85
CA GLY A 246 19.71 -2.30 -17.06
C GLY A 246 18.77 -1.92 -15.92
N SER A 247 18.47 -2.78 -14.92
CA SER A 247 17.40 -2.47 -13.95
C SER A 247 17.81 -1.49 -12.84
N THR A 248 19.04 -1.52 -12.38
CA THR A 248 19.55 -0.60 -11.34
C THR A 248 19.72 0.82 -11.84
N GLY A 249 20.17 1.00 -13.09
CA GLY A 249 20.34 2.33 -13.70
C GLY A 249 19.03 3.09 -13.85
N TYR A 250 17.95 2.42 -14.20
CA TYR A 250 16.62 3.03 -14.32
C TYR A 250 16.05 3.49 -12.96
N TYR A 251 16.30 2.74 -11.90
CA TYR A 251 15.86 3.15 -10.56
C TYR A 251 16.58 4.43 -10.10
N ASP A 252 17.89 4.49 -10.27
CA ASP A 252 18.69 5.67 -9.92
C ASP A 252 18.33 6.87 -10.81
N GLN A 253 18.10 6.66 -12.09
CA GLN A 253 17.64 7.70 -13.01
C GLN A 253 16.27 8.27 -12.59
N LEU A 254 15.31 7.41 -12.24
CA LEU A 254 14.00 7.84 -11.74
C LEU A 254 14.11 8.67 -10.47
N LEU A 255 15.02 8.30 -9.56
CA LEU A 255 15.27 9.05 -8.33
C LEU A 255 15.82 10.45 -8.61
N GLN A 256 16.77 10.56 -9.51
CA GLN A 256 17.50 11.81 -9.78
C GLN A 256 16.69 12.78 -10.63
N THR A 257 16.09 12.30 -11.70
CA THR A 257 15.48 13.16 -12.72
C THR A 257 13.95 13.11 -12.73
N GLY A 258 13.35 11.99 -12.33
CA GLY A 258 11.94 11.71 -12.53
C GLY A 258 11.59 11.35 -13.99
N GLU A 259 12.58 11.19 -14.86
CA GLU A 259 12.45 10.82 -16.27
C GLU A 259 13.16 9.50 -16.53
N LEU A 260 12.63 8.69 -17.42
CA LEU A 260 13.22 7.41 -17.81
C LEU A 260 13.33 7.31 -19.33
N ASP A 261 14.54 6.99 -19.81
CA ASP A 261 14.75 6.63 -21.22
C ASP A 261 14.35 5.16 -21.45
N ALA A 262 13.06 4.89 -21.39
CA ALA A 262 12.50 3.58 -21.59
C ALA A 262 11.29 3.62 -22.53
N GLU A 263 11.10 2.55 -23.29
CA GLU A 263 9.91 2.35 -24.13
C GLU A 263 8.73 1.86 -23.31
N VAL A 264 9.02 0.96 -22.36
CA VAL A 264 8.05 0.38 -21.45
C VAL A 264 8.63 0.38 -20.04
N ILE A 265 7.81 0.78 -19.07
CA ILE A 265 8.14 0.79 -17.65
C ILE A 265 7.17 -0.14 -16.94
N ILE A 266 7.64 -1.21 -16.33
CA ILE A 266 6.83 -2.07 -15.47
C ILE A 266 7.12 -1.71 -14.03
N THR A 267 6.09 -1.43 -13.23
CA THR A 267 6.25 -1.09 -11.82
C THR A 267 5.25 -1.82 -10.94
N THR A 268 5.73 -2.24 -9.76
CA THR A 268 4.89 -2.72 -8.67
C THR A 268 4.66 -1.65 -7.61
N TYR A 269 5.30 -0.50 -7.73
CA TYR A 269 5.10 0.60 -6.80
C TYR A 269 3.79 1.33 -7.08
N ARG A 270 3.00 1.55 -6.03
CA ARG A 270 1.75 2.31 -6.07
C ARG A 270 2.00 3.79 -5.84
N GLN A 271 3.05 4.11 -5.11
CA GLN A 271 3.37 5.47 -4.67
C GLN A 271 4.88 5.66 -4.51
N GLY A 272 5.31 6.89 -4.27
CA GLY A 272 6.73 7.21 -4.02
C GLY A 272 7.53 7.63 -5.25
N TYR A 273 6.94 7.63 -6.46
CA TYR A 273 7.57 8.15 -7.65
C TYR A 273 6.68 9.14 -8.39
N ASP A 274 7.26 10.08 -9.11
CA ASP A 274 6.59 10.93 -10.09
C ASP A 274 7.32 10.77 -11.40
N LEU A 275 6.58 10.56 -12.47
CA LEU A 275 7.12 10.56 -13.83
C LEU A 275 6.89 11.95 -14.44
N LYS A 276 7.99 12.57 -14.85
CA LYS A 276 7.99 13.80 -15.62
C LYS A 276 8.05 13.47 -17.11
N GLY A 277 7.51 14.36 -17.94
CA GLY A 277 7.48 14.19 -19.37
C GLY A 277 6.06 14.15 -19.95
N LYS A 278 5.97 14.24 -21.27
CA LYS A 278 4.69 14.51 -21.96
C LYS A 278 4.14 13.33 -22.77
N ASN A 279 4.77 12.16 -22.72
CA ASN A 279 4.46 11.10 -23.68
C ASN A 279 4.14 9.73 -23.05
N TYR A 280 3.60 9.73 -21.84
CA TYR A 280 3.25 8.50 -21.13
C TYR A 280 1.78 8.13 -21.30
N GLU A 281 1.50 6.83 -21.34
CA GLU A 281 0.18 6.25 -21.09
C GLU A 281 0.28 5.14 -20.05
N LEU A 282 -0.74 4.97 -19.23
CA LEU A 282 -0.74 4.07 -18.08
C LEU A 282 -1.63 2.85 -18.34
N ILE A 283 -1.13 1.67 -18.09
CA ILE A 283 -1.90 0.42 -18.00
C ILE A 283 -1.95 0.00 -16.53
N ILE A 284 -3.14 -0.11 -15.97
CA ILE A 284 -3.40 -0.65 -14.65
C ILE A 284 -3.89 -2.08 -14.83
N ALA A 285 -3.06 -3.05 -14.42
CA ALA A 285 -3.33 -4.45 -14.65
C ALA A 285 -3.48 -5.21 -13.32
N PRO A 286 -4.52 -6.04 -13.13
CA PRO A 286 -4.67 -6.85 -11.93
C PRO A 286 -3.57 -7.92 -11.89
N GLY A 287 -2.92 -8.05 -10.73
CA GLY A 287 -2.01 -9.15 -10.46
C GLY A 287 -2.72 -10.27 -9.67
N LYS A 288 -1.97 -10.93 -8.81
CA LYS A 288 -2.52 -11.81 -7.77
C LYS A 288 -3.46 -11.04 -6.85
N ASN A 289 -3.08 -9.79 -6.55
CA ASN A 289 -3.90 -8.84 -5.81
C ASN A 289 -4.48 -7.81 -6.78
N LYS A 290 -5.71 -7.38 -6.54
CA LYS A 290 -6.36 -6.30 -7.28
C LYS A 290 -5.86 -4.95 -6.75
N HIS A 291 -5.75 -3.96 -7.65
CA HIS A 291 -5.53 -2.58 -7.24
C HIS A 291 -6.76 -2.05 -6.50
N SER A 292 -6.58 -1.46 -5.34
CA SER A 292 -7.67 -0.76 -4.66
C SER A 292 -8.06 0.52 -5.39
N TYR A 293 -9.23 1.08 -5.10
CA TYR A 293 -9.61 2.39 -5.64
C TYR A 293 -8.60 3.47 -5.25
N THR A 294 -8.04 3.41 -4.03
CA THR A 294 -6.99 4.36 -3.60
C THR A 294 -5.71 4.20 -4.39
N ASP A 295 -5.31 2.97 -4.75
CA ASP A 295 -4.16 2.73 -5.63
C ASP A 295 -4.39 3.34 -7.01
N ILE A 296 -5.58 3.15 -7.60
CA ILE A 296 -5.95 3.73 -8.90
C ILE A 296 -5.83 5.26 -8.83
N VAL A 297 -6.42 5.88 -7.81
CA VAL A 297 -6.34 7.34 -7.61
C VAL A 297 -4.89 7.80 -7.47
N GLN A 298 -4.08 7.12 -6.69
CA GLN A 298 -2.68 7.48 -6.49
C GLN A 298 -1.87 7.35 -7.79
N MET A 299 -2.01 6.25 -8.52
CA MET A 299 -1.30 6.03 -9.78
C MET A 299 -1.68 7.05 -10.84
N MET A 300 -2.98 7.32 -11.03
CA MET A 300 -3.46 8.33 -11.97
C MET A 300 -2.86 9.72 -11.71
N ASN A 301 -2.58 10.04 -10.47
CA ASN A 301 -2.04 11.34 -10.07
C ASN A 301 -0.50 11.44 -10.09
N ARG A 302 0.22 10.38 -10.50
CA ARG A 302 1.69 10.42 -10.64
C ARG A 302 2.17 11.12 -11.91
N PHE A 303 1.28 11.31 -12.88
CA PHE A 303 1.57 11.94 -14.17
C PHE A 303 1.12 13.40 -14.15
N ARG A 304 1.84 14.24 -13.40
CA ARG A 304 1.44 15.62 -13.11
C ARG A 304 1.41 16.52 -14.35
N ASP A 305 2.35 16.28 -15.28
CA ASP A 305 2.54 17.11 -16.48
C ASP A 305 1.61 16.69 -17.64
N LEU A 306 0.72 15.72 -17.42
CA LEU A 306 -0.13 15.12 -18.44
C LEU A 306 -1.62 15.17 -18.02
N PRO A 307 -2.27 16.33 -18.01
CA PRO A 307 -3.68 16.42 -17.63
C PRO A 307 -4.62 15.64 -18.57
N GLY A 308 -4.22 15.44 -19.83
CA GLY A 308 -4.99 14.68 -20.82
C GLY A 308 -4.53 13.23 -21.04
N MET A 309 -3.71 12.68 -20.12
CA MET A 309 -3.25 11.30 -20.23
C MET A 309 -4.41 10.31 -20.20
N LYS A 310 -4.36 9.33 -21.11
CA LYS A 310 -5.25 8.18 -21.06
C LYS A 310 -4.64 7.09 -20.21
N ALA A 311 -5.44 6.52 -19.34
CA ALA A 311 -5.08 5.33 -18.59
C ALA A 311 -6.06 4.20 -18.96
N TYR A 312 -5.55 2.98 -18.97
CA TYR A 312 -6.29 1.78 -19.34
C TYR A 312 -6.36 0.85 -18.15
N PHE A 313 -7.55 0.43 -17.82
CA PHE A 313 -7.80 -0.45 -16.69
C PHE A 313 -8.21 -1.84 -17.20
N LEU A 314 -7.33 -2.80 -17.06
CA LEU A 314 -7.64 -4.18 -17.45
C LEU A 314 -8.52 -4.83 -16.39
N VAL A 315 -9.74 -5.13 -16.75
CA VAL A 315 -10.72 -5.70 -15.83
C VAL A 315 -11.72 -6.58 -16.57
N ASN A 316 -12.10 -7.70 -15.95
CA ASN A 316 -13.15 -8.60 -16.45
C ASN A 316 -14.34 -8.57 -15.46
N SER A 317 -14.95 -7.41 -15.31
CA SER A 317 -16.13 -7.21 -14.47
C SER A 317 -17.23 -6.58 -15.27
N GLU A 318 -18.47 -6.81 -14.87
CA GLU A 318 -19.65 -6.29 -15.56
C GLU A 318 -20.12 -4.98 -14.91
N TYR A 319 -20.81 -4.17 -15.70
CA TYR A 319 -21.56 -3.03 -15.21
C TYR A 319 -22.95 -3.51 -14.77
N GLN A 320 -23.18 -3.58 -13.47
CA GLN A 320 -24.50 -3.80 -12.91
C GLN A 320 -25.03 -2.44 -12.44
N LYS A 321 -26.27 -2.14 -12.83
CA LYS A 321 -26.90 -0.87 -12.49
C LYS A 321 -27.55 -1.05 -11.10
N ASP A 322 -26.88 -0.56 -10.09
CA ASP A 322 -27.37 -0.52 -8.70
C ASP A 322 -27.59 0.94 -8.28
N ASP A 323 -28.16 1.14 -7.13
CA ASP A 323 -28.22 2.46 -6.50
C ASP A 323 -26.82 3.02 -6.27
N PRO A 324 -26.63 4.36 -6.30
CA PRO A 324 -25.34 4.97 -6.14
C PRO A 324 -24.64 4.47 -4.86
N PHE A 325 -23.40 4.00 -5.01
CA PHE A 325 -22.60 3.46 -3.91
C PHE A 325 -22.06 4.59 -3.02
N GLY A 326 -22.69 4.79 -1.89
CA GLY A 326 -22.25 5.76 -0.88
C GLY A 326 -21.05 5.22 -0.11
N LEU A 327 -19.82 5.50 -0.57
CA LEU A 327 -18.58 4.98 0.04
C LEU A 327 -18.50 5.23 1.55
N GLN A 328 -18.83 6.44 1.99
CA GLN A 328 -18.77 6.79 3.42
C GLN A 328 -19.82 6.06 4.24
N GLU A 329 -21.04 5.92 3.73
CA GLU A 329 -22.13 5.22 4.40
C GLU A 329 -21.88 3.72 4.50
N VAL A 330 -21.44 3.08 3.41
CA VAL A 330 -21.07 1.66 3.38
C VAL A 330 -19.90 1.41 4.34
N ASN A 331 -18.87 2.25 4.33
CA ASN A 331 -17.75 2.12 5.26
C ASN A 331 -18.21 2.21 6.72
N LYS A 332 -19.03 3.20 7.05
CA LYS A 332 -19.60 3.36 8.40
C LYS A 332 -20.42 2.14 8.80
N THR A 333 -21.35 1.70 7.97
CA THR A 333 -22.24 0.57 8.25
C THR A 333 -21.46 -0.72 8.47
N LEU A 334 -20.46 -1.02 7.62
CA LEU A 334 -19.62 -2.20 7.77
C LEU A 334 -18.78 -2.12 9.06
N THR A 335 -18.16 -0.96 9.33
CA THR A 335 -17.36 -0.75 10.54
C THR A 335 -18.21 -0.92 11.80
N ASP A 336 -19.42 -0.36 11.84
CA ASP A 336 -20.36 -0.52 12.94
C ASP A 336 -20.75 -1.99 13.15
N ASN A 337 -21.03 -2.71 12.08
CA ASN A 337 -21.38 -4.13 12.14
C ASN A 337 -20.21 -4.97 12.67
N TYR A 338 -19.01 -4.82 12.14
CA TYR A 338 -17.83 -5.57 12.61
C TYR A 338 -17.52 -5.25 14.08
N THR A 339 -17.57 -3.99 14.47
CA THR A 339 -17.36 -3.58 15.87
C THR A 339 -18.38 -4.21 16.79
N ARG A 340 -19.68 -4.12 16.45
CA ARG A 340 -20.77 -4.67 17.26
C ARG A 340 -20.64 -6.19 17.45
N GLU A 341 -20.35 -6.92 16.38
CA GLU A 341 -20.20 -8.38 16.46
C GLU A 341 -18.96 -8.77 17.27
N THR A 342 -17.88 -8.00 17.16
CA THR A 342 -16.68 -8.20 17.99
C THR A 342 -16.96 -7.95 19.47
N VAL A 343 -17.70 -6.87 19.81
CA VAL A 343 -18.12 -6.60 21.21
C VAL A 343 -18.93 -7.75 21.77
N LYS A 344 -19.94 -8.23 21.03
CA LYS A 344 -20.75 -9.39 21.44
C LYS A 344 -19.90 -10.63 21.71
N LEU A 345 -18.89 -10.87 20.85
CA LEU A 345 -17.97 -11.97 21.05
C LEU A 345 -17.14 -11.79 22.33
N MET A 346 -16.60 -10.59 22.58
CA MET A 346 -15.85 -10.29 23.80
C MET A 346 -16.70 -10.49 25.07
N GLU A 347 -17.94 -10.04 25.06
CA GLU A 347 -18.89 -10.24 26.18
C GLU A 347 -19.17 -11.74 26.42
N LYS A 348 -19.37 -12.49 25.33
CA LYS A 348 -19.54 -13.94 25.42
C LYS A 348 -18.28 -14.61 25.98
N MET A 349 -17.09 -14.16 25.57
CA MET A 349 -15.81 -14.68 26.04
C MET A 349 -15.59 -14.40 27.53
N ARG A 350 -15.95 -13.22 28.02
CA ARG A 350 -15.88 -12.89 29.47
C ARG A 350 -16.80 -13.73 30.33
N ASN A 351 -17.98 -14.10 29.80
CA ASN A 351 -19.01 -14.83 30.52
C ASN A 351 -18.89 -16.35 30.39
N THR A 352 -17.94 -16.85 29.61
CA THR A 352 -17.75 -18.29 29.36
C THR A 352 -16.40 -18.73 29.91
N ASP A 353 -16.35 -19.80 30.70
CA ASP A 353 -15.11 -20.43 31.09
C ASP A 353 -14.46 -21.06 29.84
N TYR A 354 -13.37 -20.45 29.36
CA TYR A 354 -12.63 -20.85 28.16
C TYR A 354 -12.24 -22.32 28.12
N ARG A 355 -11.96 -22.90 29.30
CA ARG A 355 -11.55 -24.30 29.44
C ARG A 355 -12.68 -25.30 29.05
N LYS A 356 -13.93 -24.82 28.91
CA LYS A 356 -15.09 -25.62 28.54
C LYS A 356 -15.52 -25.49 27.08
N LEU A 357 -14.96 -24.56 26.32
CA LEU A 357 -15.25 -24.41 24.90
C LEU A 357 -14.61 -25.54 24.12
N LYS A 358 -15.44 -26.41 23.52
CA LYS A 358 -14.98 -27.44 22.60
C LYS A 358 -14.30 -26.74 21.40
N PHE A 359 -13.16 -27.26 20.95
CA PHE A 359 -12.33 -26.77 19.83
C PHE A 359 -13.15 -26.37 18.59
N ASN A 360 -14.22 -27.10 18.26
CA ASN A 360 -15.11 -26.81 17.12
C ASN A 360 -15.93 -25.53 17.28
N GLN A 361 -16.34 -25.16 18.52
CA GLN A 361 -17.04 -23.89 18.77
C GLN A 361 -16.09 -22.69 18.67
N TRP A 362 -14.81 -22.94 18.88
CA TRP A 362 -13.75 -21.93 18.76
C TRP A 362 -13.53 -21.54 17.29
N PHE A 363 -13.55 -22.51 16.37
CA PHE A 363 -13.40 -22.28 14.93
C PHE A 363 -14.58 -21.51 14.31
N GLU A 364 -15.80 -21.74 14.74
CA GLU A 364 -16.98 -21.01 14.23
C GLU A 364 -17.01 -19.55 14.69
N THR A 365 -16.38 -19.23 15.81
CA THR A 365 -16.28 -17.85 16.32
C THR A 365 -15.04 -17.10 15.78
N SER A 366 -14.14 -17.76 15.06
CA SER A 366 -12.83 -17.27 14.65
C SER A 366 -12.86 -16.03 13.74
N ALA A 367 -13.94 -15.81 12.97
CA ALA A 367 -14.01 -14.69 12.02
C ALA A 367 -13.86 -13.30 12.69
N PHE A 368 -14.31 -13.14 13.93
CA PHE A 368 -14.26 -11.89 14.69
C PHE A 368 -13.17 -11.88 15.75
N GLN A 369 -12.64 -13.03 16.14
CA GLN A 369 -11.61 -13.16 17.17
C GLN A 369 -10.34 -12.41 16.82
N LYS A 370 -9.95 -12.41 15.54
CA LYS A 370 -8.79 -11.65 15.04
C LYS A 370 -8.85 -10.15 15.33
N PHE A 371 -10.03 -9.60 15.63
CA PHE A 371 -10.20 -8.21 16.00
C PHE A 371 -10.05 -7.94 17.51
N ILE A 372 -9.91 -8.99 18.31
CA ILE A 372 -9.70 -8.87 19.75
C ILE A 372 -8.19 -8.87 20.01
N TYR A 373 -7.69 -7.75 20.50
CA TYR A 373 -6.26 -7.59 20.80
C TYR A 373 -5.94 -8.12 22.21
N THR A 374 -6.84 -7.81 23.16
CA THR A 374 -6.81 -8.34 24.55
C THR A 374 -8.26 -8.53 25.00
N GLU A 375 -8.49 -9.14 26.18
CA GLU A 375 -9.84 -9.33 26.75
C GLU A 375 -10.67 -8.01 26.85
N TYR A 376 -10.00 -6.86 26.75
CA TYR A 376 -10.61 -5.52 26.93
C TYR A 376 -10.41 -4.58 25.75
N TYR A 377 -9.67 -4.98 24.73
CA TYR A 377 -9.30 -4.07 23.65
C TYR A 377 -9.61 -4.65 22.26
N ILE A 378 -10.33 -3.86 21.46
CA ILE A 378 -10.66 -4.17 20.08
C ILE A 378 -9.63 -3.52 19.15
N ASN A 379 -9.08 -4.29 18.23
CA ASN A 379 -8.25 -3.76 17.16
C ASN A 379 -9.11 -3.07 16.09
N HIS A 380 -9.51 -1.84 16.35
CA HIS A 380 -10.28 -1.02 15.43
C HIS A 380 -9.56 -0.77 14.11
N HIS A 381 -8.23 -0.80 14.12
CA HIS A 381 -7.43 -0.60 12.91
C HIS A 381 -7.53 -1.80 11.97
N LEU A 382 -7.45 -3.02 12.50
CA LEU A 382 -7.67 -4.25 11.73
C LEU A 382 -9.11 -4.35 11.20
N ILE A 383 -10.11 -3.87 11.95
CA ILE A 383 -11.49 -3.75 11.46
C ILE A 383 -11.52 -2.83 10.24
N SER A 384 -10.93 -1.63 10.34
CA SER A 384 -10.90 -0.67 9.22
C SER A 384 -10.20 -1.23 7.98
N TYR A 385 -9.08 -1.93 8.16
CA TYR A 385 -8.42 -2.65 7.06
C TYR A 385 -9.33 -3.71 6.43
N THR A 386 -10.01 -4.53 7.25
CA THR A 386 -10.91 -5.59 6.76
C THR A 386 -12.10 -4.99 5.99
N VAL A 387 -12.70 -3.91 6.50
CA VAL A 387 -13.76 -3.18 5.83
C VAL A 387 -13.28 -2.60 4.50
N TYR A 388 -12.11 -1.97 4.49
CA TYR A 388 -11.50 -1.47 3.27
C TYR A 388 -11.31 -2.56 2.21
N GLN A 389 -10.81 -3.74 2.57
CA GLN A 389 -10.67 -4.88 1.66
C GLN A 389 -12.02 -5.36 1.11
N LYS A 390 -13.04 -5.42 1.98
CA LYS A 390 -14.38 -5.82 1.57
C LYS A 390 -14.98 -4.83 0.56
N ILE A 391 -14.86 -3.53 0.83
CA ILE A 391 -15.31 -2.48 -0.09
C ILE A 391 -14.62 -2.62 -1.45
N ASN A 392 -13.30 -2.78 -1.48
CA ASN A 392 -12.58 -2.95 -2.74
C ASN A 392 -13.07 -4.17 -3.53
N ASN A 393 -13.34 -5.29 -2.86
CA ASN A 393 -13.87 -6.48 -3.54
C ASN A 393 -15.26 -6.23 -4.14
N GLU A 394 -16.13 -5.50 -3.46
CA GLU A 394 -17.45 -5.11 -3.96
C GLU A 394 -17.33 -4.16 -5.16
N LEU A 395 -16.43 -3.17 -5.12
CA LEU A 395 -16.18 -2.24 -6.23
C LEU A 395 -15.66 -2.96 -7.48
N TYR A 396 -14.81 -3.99 -7.31
CA TYR A 396 -14.36 -4.81 -8.44
C TYR A 396 -15.42 -5.76 -8.97
N GLY A 397 -16.41 -6.12 -8.16
CA GLY A 397 -17.57 -6.90 -8.57
C GLY A 397 -18.56 -6.11 -9.42
N ASN A 398 -18.58 -4.78 -9.28
CA ASN A 398 -19.50 -3.89 -10.00
C ASN A 398 -18.79 -2.59 -10.44
N LEU A 399 -18.51 -2.48 -11.73
CA LEU A 399 -17.81 -1.32 -12.30
C LEU A 399 -18.64 -0.02 -12.23
N PHE A 400 -19.95 -0.09 -12.10
CA PHE A 400 -20.78 1.09 -11.88
C PHE A 400 -20.45 1.72 -10.51
N ASN A 401 -20.33 0.92 -9.48
CA ASN A 401 -19.96 1.39 -8.15
C ASN A 401 -18.52 1.95 -8.14
N LEU A 402 -17.58 1.27 -8.80
CA LEU A 402 -16.21 1.76 -8.95
C LEU A 402 -16.17 3.10 -9.69
N LYS A 403 -16.94 3.26 -10.76
CA LYS A 403 -17.06 4.52 -11.51
C LYS A 403 -17.54 5.65 -10.61
N HIS A 404 -18.56 5.38 -9.79
CA HIS A 404 -19.10 6.36 -8.85
C HIS A 404 -18.04 6.81 -7.84
N VAL A 405 -17.38 5.87 -7.18
CA VAL A 405 -16.31 6.16 -6.22
C VAL A 405 -15.15 6.94 -6.86
N LEU A 406 -14.68 6.52 -8.05
CA LEU A 406 -13.60 7.21 -8.74
C LEU A 406 -13.97 8.65 -9.14
N SER A 407 -15.25 8.91 -9.42
CA SER A 407 -15.73 10.26 -9.76
C SER A 407 -15.56 11.26 -8.61
N GLU A 408 -15.63 10.81 -7.35
CA GLU A 408 -15.36 11.63 -6.17
C GLU A 408 -13.91 12.16 -6.15
N TYR A 409 -13.00 11.45 -6.86
CA TYR A 409 -11.60 11.83 -7.02
C TYR A 409 -11.28 12.44 -8.39
N SER A 410 -12.30 12.90 -9.12
CA SER A 410 -12.18 13.49 -10.46
C SER A 410 -11.60 12.52 -11.50
N ILE A 411 -11.88 11.23 -11.37
CA ILE A 411 -11.50 10.20 -12.33
C ILE A 411 -12.78 9.68 -13.01
N GLY A 412 -12.89 9.92 -14.31
CA GLY A 412 -13.98 9.39 -15.14
C GLY A 412 -13.64 7.99 -15.66
N LEU A 413 -14.35 6.96 -15.20
CA LEU A 413 -14.26 5.62 -15.77
C LEU A 413 -15.15 5.52 -17.00
N CYS A 414 -14.51 5.32 -18.18
CA CYS A 414 -15.17 5.26 -19.48
C CYS A 414 -15.22 3.81 -19.98
N THR A 415 -16.39 3.34 -20.37
CA THR A 415 -16.55 2.02 -21.00
C THR A 415 -16.04 2.07 -22.42
N SER A 416 -15.01 1.28 -22.74
CA SER A 416 -14.42 1.26 -24.08
C SER A 416 -15.14 0.30 -25.03
N GLY A 417 -15.75 -0.74 -24.49
CA GLY A 417 -16.23 -1.88 -25.27
C GLY A 417 -15.10 -2.70 -25.94
N VAL A 418 -13.84 -2.33 -25.68
CA VAL A 418 -12.67 -3.03 -26.24
C VAL A 418 -12.47 -4.33 -25.52
N LYS A 419 -12.33 -5.42 -26.28
CA LYS A 419 -11.99 -6.74 -25.78
C LYS A 419 -10.75 -7.26 -26.48
N ILE A 420 -9.76 -7.66 -25.71
CA ILE A 420 -8.53 -8.23 -26.22
C ILE A 420 -8.57 -9.76 -26.05
N ASP A 421 -8.51 -10.46 -27.20
CA ASP A 421 -8.61 -11.92 -27.25
C ASP A 421 -7.26 -12.64 -27.43
N LEU A 422 -6.14 -11.92 -27.39
CA LEU A 422 -4.82 -12.51 -27.57
C LEU A 422 -4.53 -13.53 -26.47
N LYS A 423 -4.17 -14.75 -26.88
CA LYS A 423 -3.59 -15.78 -26.02
C LYS A 423 -2.11 -15.89 -26.33
N ILE A 424 -1.27 -15.77 -25.32
CA ILE A 424 0.13 -16.11 -25.46
C ILE A 424 0.24 -17.63 -25.33
N ASN A 425 0.73 -18.29 -26.39
CA ASN A 425 1.06 -19.70 -26.31
C ASN A 425 2.25 -19.86 -25.34
N ASN A 426 1.95 -20.11 -24.10
CA ASN A 426 2.93 -20.43 -23.07
C ASN A 426 3.42 -21.86 -23.33
N ASN A 427 4.32 -22.04 -24.31
CA ASN A 427 5.17 -23.22 -24.42
C ASN A 427 6.27 -23.27 -23.32
N LEU A 428 6.24 -22.33 -22.37
CA LEU A 428 6.87 -22.52 -21.10
C LEU A 428 6.10 -23.63 -20.39
N LYS A 429 6.57 -24.91 -20.57
CA LYS A 429 6.33 -25.91 -19.57
C LYS A 429 6.52 -25.16 -18.26
N LYS A 430 5.44 -25.04 -17.46
CA LYS A 430 5.58 -24.78 -16.05
C LYS A 430 6.64 -25.78 -15.60
N GLU A 431 7.86 -25.35 -15.35
CA GLU A 431 8.66 -26.04 -14.37
C GLU A 431 7.73 -26.04 -13.18
N LYS A 432 7.14 -27.20 -12.97
CA LYS A 432 6.29 -27.41 -11.81
C LYS A 432 7.25 -27.16 -10.66
N MET A 433 7.18 -25.96 -10.05
CA MET A 433 7.59 -25.84 -8.65
C MET A 433 6.91 -27.03 -7.99
N ALA A 434 7.71 -27.91 -7.43
CA ALA A 434 7.25 -29.16 -6.88
C ALA A 434 6.05 -28.81 -5.99
N LYS A 435 4.84 -29.10 -6.46
CA LYS A 435 3.65 -29.01 -5.62
C LYS A 435 3.89 -30.10 -4.60
N TYR A 436 4.14 -29.69 -3.37
CA TYR A 436 4.15 -30.62 -2.26
C TYR A 436 2.87 -31.43 -2.36
N THR A 437 3.02 -32.75 -2.37
CA THR A 437 1.88 -33.65 -2.39
C THR A 437 1.17 -33.54 -1.04
N LYS A 438 -0.09 -33.98 -0.96
CA LYS A 438 -0.78 -34.09 0.33
C LYS A 438 0.01 -34.92 1.34
N GLU A 439 0.80 -35.86 0.84
CA GLU A 439 1.70 -36.72 1.61
C GLU A 439 2.88 -35.93 2.19
N ASP A 440 3.50 -35.03 1.41
CA ASP A 440 4.57 -34.15 1.89
C ASP A 440 4.09 -33.22 3.00
N ILE A 441 2.85 -32.70 2.86
CA ILE A 441 2.22 -31.85 3.88
C ILE A 441 1.94 -32.67 5.15
N LYS A 442 1.46 -33.91 5.01
CA LYS A 442 1.17 -34.80 6.13
C LYS A 442 2.45 -35.16 6.88
N ILE A 443 3.53 -35.51 6.16
CA ILE A 443 4.84 -35.79 6.74
C ILE A 443 5.38 -34.55 7.49
N ALA A 444 5.26 -33.36 6.93
CA ALA A 444 5.69 -32.12 7.58
C ALA A 444 4.90 -31.84 8.87
N ILE A 445 3.58 -32.09 8.85
CA ILE A 445 2.72 -31.96 10.05
C ILE A 445 3.10 -33.02 11.10
N GLU A 446 3.32 -34.28 10.71
CA GLU A 446 3.71 -35.37 11.61
C GLU A 446 5.09 -35.11 12.23
N GLN A 447 6.05 -34.63 11.44
CA GLN A 447 7.38 -34.22 11.94
C GLN A 447 7.27 -33.06 12.90
N PHE A 448 6.43 -32.09 12.62
CA PHE A 448 6.15 -30.96 13.50
C PHE A 448 5.56 -31.41 14.85
N TYR A 449 4.54 -32.30 14.84
CA TYR A 449 3.95 -32.88 16.05
C TYR A 449 4.95 -33.72 16.85
N THR A 450 5.77 -34.53 16.18
CA THR A 450 6.79 -35.35 16.84
C THR A 450 7.85 -34.49 17.52
N TYR A 451 8.15 -33.31 16.93
CA TYR A 451 9.12 -32.37 17.52
C TYR A 451 8.55 -31.61 18.72
N PHE A 452 7.26 -31.27 18.67
CA PHE A 452 6.55 -30.57 19.77
C PHE A 452 6.40 -31.40 21.04
N LEU A 453 6.35 -32.73 20.90
CA LEU A 453 6.22 -33.66 22.02
C LEU A 453 7.56 -34.00 22.71
N GLN A 454 8.68 -33.44 22.21
CA GLN A 454 10.00 -33.64 22.84
C GLN A 454 10.49 -32.33 23.50
N PRO A 455 10.78 -32.34 24.82
CA PRO A 455 11.09 -31.14 25.59
C PRO A 455 12.52 -30.59 25.40
N GLN A 456 13.19 -30.81 24.28
CA GLN A 456 14.56 -30.35 24.09
C GLN A 456 14.65 -29.31 22.94
N THR A 457 15.10 -28.11 23.31
CA THR A 457 15.68 -27.00 22.51
C THR A 457 15.47 -27.07 21.00
N LEU A 458 14.48 -26.31 20.54
CA LEU A 458 14.22 -26.05 19.12
C LEU A 458 15.44 -25.35 18.47
N ASN A 459 16.19 -26.11 17.68
CA ASN A 459 17.17 -25.56 16.76
C ASN A 459 16.54 -25.43 15.37
N PHE A 460 16.18 -24.22 15.00
CA PHE A 460 15.50 -23.92 13.73
C PHE A 460 16.33 -24.19 12.47
N GLU A 461 17.64 -24.44 12.60
CA GLU A 461 18.53 -24.78 11.49
C GLU A 461 18.28 -26.17 10.87
N ILE A 462 17.52 -27.03 11.55
CA ILE A 462 17.21 -28.38 11.05
C ILE A 462 16.11 -28.36 9.96
N PHE A 463 15.33 -27.29 9.90
CA PHE A 463 14.29 -27.11 8.88
C PHE A 463 14.87 -26.45 7.62
N ASN A 464 15.65 -27.21 6.86
CA ASN A 464 16.18 -26.80 5.55
C ASN A 464 15.08 -26.78 4.47
N ILE A 465 13.88 -26.35 4.86
CA ILE A 465 12.74 -26.12 3.99
C ILE A 465 12.64 -24.61 3.76
N PRO A 466 12.72 -24.13 2.51
CA PRO A 466 12.63 -22.68 2.26
C PRO A 466 11.34 -22.11 2.86
N VAL A 467 11.47 -21.16 3.75
CA VAL A 467 10.38 -20.45 4.47
C VAL A 467 9.42 -19.67 3.51
N LYS A 468 9.42 -19.99 2.25
CA LYS A 468 8.61 -19.33 1.20
C LYS A 468 7.18 -19.88 1.08
N ASN A 469 6.77 -20.84 1.89
CA ASN A 469 5.43 -21.42 1.83
C ASN A 469 4.46 -20.67 2.73
N ALA A 470 3.30 -20.29 2.18
CA ALA A 470 2.19 -19.69 2.94
C ALA A 470 1.77 -20.55 4.14
N LEU A 471 1.86 -21.87 4.02
CA LEU A 471 1.58 -22.84 5.09
C LEU A 471 2.57 -22.71 6.27
N HIS A 472 3.86 -22.47 6.01
CA HIS A 472 4.86 -22.25 7.06
C HIS A 472 4.62 -20.94 7.82
N ARG A 473 4.17 -19.91 7.11
CA ARG A 473 3.84 -18.63 7.76
C ARG A 473 2.60 -18.77 8.64
N GLU A 474 1.57 -19.48 8.19
CA GLU A 474 0.40 -19.79 9.01
C GLU A 474 0.77 -20.64 10.23
N ILE A 475 1.60 -21.68 10.08
CA ILE A 475 2.05 -22.52 11.21
C ILE A 475 2.90 -21.70 12.19
N GLN A 476 3.75 -20.81 11.70
CA GLN A 476 4.59 -19.95 12.54
C GLN A 476 3.75 -18.89 13.27
N GLU A 477 2.73 -18.33 12.61
CA GLU A 477 1.77 -17.40 13.23
C GLU A 477 0.96 -18.12 14.34
N TYR A 478 0.50 -19.36 14.11
CA TYR A 478 -0.15 -20.17 15.13
C TYR A 478 0.78 -20.55 16.28
N TYR A 479 2.04 -20.82 16.00
CA TYR A 479 3.03 -21.14 17.03
C TYR A 479 3.31 -19.95 17.96
N GLU A 480 3.49 -18.77 17.41
CA GLU A 480 3.67 -17.55 18.18
C GLU A 480 2.43 -17.22 19.04
N GLU A 481 1.22 -17.47 18.50
CA GLU A 481 -0.01 -17.34 19.29
C GLU A 481 -0.09 -18.38 20.41
N PHE A 482 0.27 -19.63 20.19
CA PHE A 482 0.30 -20.68 21.21
C PHE A 482 1.29 -20.39 22.31
N LYS A 483 2.48 -19.92 21.96
CA LYS A 483 3.51 -19.51 22.92
C LYS A 483 3.08 -18.31 23.75
N TYR A 484 2.38 -17.36 23.13
CA TYR A 484 1.84 -16.18 23.82
C TYR A 484 0.72 -16.54 24.82
N LEU A 485 -0.04 -17.57 24.54
CA LEU A 485 -1.14 -18.05 25.40
C LEU A 485 -0.65 -18.93 26.57
N GLY A 486 0.67 -19.15 26.70
CA GLY A 486 1.24 -19.97 27.79
C GLY A 486 0.82 -21.44 27.74
N LEU A 487 0.45 -21.95 26.57
CA LEU A 487 0.03 -23.33 26.35
C LEU A 487 1.20 -24.25 25.99
N SER A 488 2.42 -23.81 26.24
CA SER A 488 3.67 -24.56 26.04
C SER A 488 4.18 -25.16 27.37
N ASP A 489 3.35 -25.93 28.09
CA ASP A 489 3.76 -26.84 29.15
C ASP A 489 3.14 -28.23 28.91
#